data_ba7691112faa80a1e734da6a8c724eed
#
_entry.id   ba7691112faa80a1e734da6a8c724eed
#
_cell.length_a   1.000
_cell.length_b   1.000
_cell.length_c   1.000
_cell.angle_alpha   90.00
_cell.angle_beta   90.00
_cell.angle_gamma   90.00
#
_symmetry.space_group_name_H-M   'P 1'
#
loop_
_entity.id
_entity.type
_entity.pdbx_description
1 polymer ?
#
loop_
_entity_poly.entity_id
_entity_poly.type
_entity_poly.pdbx_seq_one_letter_code
_entity_poly.pdbx_strand_id
1 'polypeptide(L)'
;MRYCGIAWTELGYELAVVDDRGLPVEPPVHVAAGRVPQLTAHLLGLRDRSRAAGQELATVVDSTNGMLDGGLMSAGLHLYRADPWSLPERPAFGSVAALTLAVTAARDPATVVRLQIESGTLTGRVDQLEAAIAESEDATEALRQAGRCLAHGSREHRVVALTFDDGPNPPYTGRILDVLDRYQVPATFFCVGLHALAHHEELSRMAAAGHQIANHTWSHPYLPDLSRTELADQLARTDDAVAQVVGAEGPRLFRPPYGSRTPEVLSWLADGGSTVALWDVEPFDWALPGADAITRSILEQTRPGSVILMHDGGGDRSQTAEALPGVIEGLLARGYSFARMDQLPTD
;
A
#
# COMPACT_ATOMS: atom_id res chain seq x y z
N MET A 1 21.59 -4.71 -21.07
CA MET A 1 20.48 -4.37 -20.18
C MET A 1 20.73 -2.97 -19.63
N ARG A 2 19.67 -2.21 -19.29
CA ARG A 2 19.75 -0.98 -18.51
C ARG A 2 19.04 -1.18 -17.18
N TYR A 3 19.53 -0.51 -16.15
CA TYR A 3 18.94 -0.57 -14.80
C TYR A 3 18.56 0.84 -14.38
N CYS A 4 17.30 1.00 -13.96
CA CYS A 4 16.77 2.25 -13.43
C CYS A 4 16.43 2.04 -11.95
N GLY A 5 17.21 2.61 -11.05
CA GLY A 5 16.86 2.66 -9.64
C GLY A 5 15.85 3.76 -9.39
N ILE A 6 14.90 3.49 -8.50
CA ILE A 6 13.90 4.47 -8.01
C ILE A 6 14.00 4.51 -6.50
N ALA A 7 14.34 5.68 -5.98
CA ALA A 7 14.33 5.98 -4.56
C ALA A 7 13.21 6.97 -4.25
N TRP A 8 12.51 6.78 -3.12
CA TRP A 8 11.63 7.82 -2.63
C TRP A 8 12.43 8.79 -1.74
N THR A 9 11.99 10.03 -1.71
CA THR A 9 12.53 11.12 -0.91
C THR A 9 11.40 11.81 -0.15
N GLU A 10 11.70 12.75 0.73
CA GLU A 10 10.67 13.51 1.45
C GLU A 10 9.68 14.25 0.51
N LEU A 11 10.11 14.58 -0.70
CA LEU A 11 9.32 15.39 -1.65
C LEU A 11 8.82 14.59 -2.86
N GLY A 12 9.19 13.33 -2.99
CA GLY A 12 8.82 12.51 -4.14
C GLY A 12 9.81 11.41 -4.45
N TYR A 13 10.21 11.31 -5.71
CA TYR A 13 11.03 10.22 -6.22
C TYR A 13 12.26 10.73 -6.96
N GLU A 14 13.37 10.01 -6.80
CA GLU A 14 14.58 10.16 -7.60
C GLU A 14 14.74 8.92 -8.48
N LEU A 15 15.12 9.12 -9.74
CA LEU A 15 15.42 8.07 -10.70
C LEU A 15 16.86 8.22 -11.19
N ALA A 16 17.60 7.12 -11.27
CA ALA A 16 18.93 7.06 -11.84
C ALA A 16 19.07 5.87 -12.77
N VAL A 17 19.62 6.08 -13.97
CA VAL A 17 19.77 5.04 -15.00
C VAL A 17 21.24 4.74 -15.25
N VAL A 18 21.58 3.45 -15.21
CA VAL A 18 22.93 2.96 -15.53
C VAL A 18 22.90 1.91 -16.63
N ASP A 19 24.04 1.71 -17.29
CA ASP A 19 24.26 0.59 -18.22
C ASP A 19 24.58 -0.71 -17.46
N ASP A 20 24.86 -1.79 -18.19
CA ASP A 20 25.22 -3.12 -17.65
C ASP A 20 26.58 -3.16 -16.92
N ARG A 21 27.35 -2.07 -16.99
CA ARG A 21 28.61 -1.88 -16.25
C ARG A 21 28.42 -1.03 -15.00
N GLY A 22 27.22 -0.55 -14.75
CA GLY A 22 26.90 0.36 -13.65
C GLY A 22 27.32 1.81 -13.89
N LEU A 23 27.54 2.20 -15.14
CA LEU A 23 27.90 3.59 -15.50
C LEU A 23 26.63 4.39 -15.79
N PRO A 24 26.48 5.61 -15.24
CA PRO A 24 25.33 6.48 -15.51
C PRO A 24 25.15 6.76 -17.00
N VAL A 25 23.92 6.61 -17.49
CA VAL A 25 23.55 6.83 -18.90
C VAL A 25 23.01 8.24 -19.12
N GLU A 26 22.36 8.79 -18.12
CA GLU A 26 21.77 10.12 -18.13
C GLU A 26 21.77 10.72 -16.70
N PRO A 27 21.61 12.05 -16.55
CA PRO A 27 21.50 12.66 -15.23
C PRO A 27 20.27 12.12 -14.46
N PRO A 28 20.33 12.09 -13.10
CA PRO A 28 19.19 11.74 -12.28
C PRO A 28 17.98 12.65 -12.55
N VAL A 29 16.77 12.06 -12.45
CA VAL A 29 15.50 12.77 -12.64
C VAL A 29 14.75 12.77 -11.32
N HIS A 30 14.18 13.92 -10.92
CA HIS A 30 13.34 14.06 -9.74
C HIS A 30 11.89 14.28 -10.15
N VAL A 31 10.98 13.56 -9.49
CA VAL A 31 9.53 13.62 -9.71
C VAL A 31 8.84 13.84 -8.36
N ALA A 32 7.98 14.85 -8.24
CA ALA A 32 7.24 15.11 -7.02
C ALA A 32 6.28 13.96 -6.68
N ALA A 33 6.01 13.71 -5.39
CA ALA A 33 5.19 12.61 -4.89
C ALA A 33 3.80 12.54 -5.55
N GLY A 34 3.13 13.68 -5.73
CA GLY A 34 1.82 13.77 -6.41
C GLY A 34 1.86 13.61 -7.94
N ARG A 35 3.00 13.23 -8.52
CA ARG A 35 3.21 13.13 -9.97
C ARG A 35 3.56 11.71 -10.42
N VAL A 36 3.03 10.68 -9.74
CA VAL A 36 3.25 9.27 -10.11
C VAL A 36 2.91 8.96 -11.58
N PRO A 37 1.85 9.53 -12.21
CA PRO A 37 1.63 9.36 -13.64
C PRO A 37 2.79 9.90 -14.51
N GLN A 38 3.44 10.99 -14.10
CA GLN A 38 4.61 11.53 -14.79
C GLN A 38 5.83 10.62 -14.62
N LEU A 39 6.03 10.05 -13.42
CA LEU A 39 7.04 9.03 -13.15
C LEU A 39 6.85 7.84 -14.10
N THR A 40 5.64 7.28 -14.15
CA THR A 40 5.30 6.13 -14.99
C THR A 40 5.54 6.44 -16.48
N ALA A 41 5.09 7.60 -16.96
CA ALA A 41 5.30 8.01 -18.35
C ALA A 41 6.80 8.15 -18.68
N HIS A 42 7.61 8.67 -17.76
CA HIS A 42 9.06 8.76 -17.93
C HIS A 42 9.71 7.37 -18.05
N LEU A 43 9.34 6.44 -17.19
CA LEU A 43 9.84 5.06 -17.19
C LEU A 43 9.43 4.31 -18.46
N LEU A 44 8.19 4.49 -18.94
CA LEU A 44 7.75 3.91 -20.22
C LEU A 44 8.57 4.46 -21.39
N GLY A 45 8.85 5.76 -21.40
CA GLY A 45 9.74 6.36 -22.40
C GLY A 45 11.18 5.80 -22.34
N LEU A 46 11.72 5.57 -21.14
CA LEU A 46 13.02 4.90 -20.93
C LEU A 46 13.01 3.48 -21.46
N ARG A 47 11.97 2.70 -21.15
CA ARG A 47 11.78 1.34 -21.66
C ARG A 47 11.79 1.31 -23.19
N ASP A 48 11.02 2.18 -23.81
CA ASP A 48 10.86 2.21 -25.25
C ASP A 48 12.18 2.63 -25.96
N ARG A 49 12.92 3.61 -25.40
CA ARG A 49 14.26 3.97 -25.86
C ARG A 49 15.26 2.82 -25.68
N SER A 50 15.18 2.08 -24.58
CA SER A 50 16.05 0.92 -24.35
C SER A 50 15.76 -0.18 -25.35
N ARG A 51 14.49 -0.51 -25.60
CA ARG A 51 14.08 -1.51 -26.62
C ARG A 51 14.52 -1.13 -28.03
N ALA A 52 14.39 0.14 -28.41
CA ALA A 52 14.88 0.64 -29.70
C ALA A 52 16.40 0.48 -29.86
N ALA A 53 17.15 0.47 -28.77
CA ALA A 53 18.59 0.19 -28.72
C ALA A 53 18.93 -1.31 -28.55
N GLY A 54 17.95 -2.21 -28.65
CA GLY A 54 18.14 -3.66 -28.45
C GLY A 54 18.42 -4.06 -27.01
N GLN A 55 18.03 -3.24 -26.04
CA GLN A 55 18.24 -3.47 -24.61
C GLN A 55 16.90 -3.58 -23.87
N GLU A 56 16.89 -4.27 -22.75
CA GLU A 56 15.77 -4.26 -21.79
C GLU A 56 16.04 -3.26 -20.67
N LEU A 57 14.97 -2.75 -20.04
CA LEU A 57 15.00 -1.92 -18.86
C LEU A 57 14.54 -2.74 -17.64
N ALA A 58 15.39 -2.86 -16.62
CA ALA A 58 15.02 -3.32 -15.28
C ALA A 58 14.78 -2.10 -14.39
N THR A 59 13.60 -2.00 -13.84
CA THR A 59 13.25 -0.96 -12.86
C THR A 59 13.46 -1.52 -11.45
N VAL A 60 14.26 -0.87 -10.62
CA VAL A 60 14.72 -1.40 -9.33
C VAL A 60 14.26 -0.49 -8.19
N VAL A 61 13.55 -1.07 -7.23
CA VAL A 61 13.15 -0.42 -5.97
C VAL A 61 13.74 -1.17 -4.78
N ASP A 62 13.81 -0.55 -3.62
CA ASP A 62 14.03 -1.28 -2.38
C ASP A 62 12.71 -1.64 -1.67
N SER A 63 12.78 -2.42 -0.59
CA SER A 63 11.60 -2.86 0.17
C SER A 63 10.84 -1.74 0.88
N THR A 64 11.36 -0.51 0.88
CA THR A 64 10.69 0.66 1.48
C THR A 64 9.86 1.45 0.47
N ASN A 65 9.80 1.05 -0.79
CA ASN A 65 9.14 1.76 -1.89
C ASN A 65 7.97 0.96 -2.51
N GLY A 66 7.26 0.22 -1.68
CA GLY A 66 6.20 -0.70 -2.12
C GLY A 66 4.98 -0.03 -2.76
N MET A 67 4.75 1.25 -2.49
CA MET A 67 3.60 1.98 -3.04
C MET A 67 3.60 2.09 -4.58
N LEU A 68 4.75 1.88 -5.22
CA LEU A 68 4.87 1.93 -6.69
C LEU A 68 4.65 0.56 -7.35
N ASP A 69 4.72 -0.54 -6.60
CA ASP A 69 4.78 -1.90 -7.12
C ASP A 69 3.62 -2.19 -8.10
N GLY A 70 2.40 -2.05 -7.62
CA GLY A 70 1.21 -2.35 -8.44
C GLY A 70 1.07 -1.46 -9.66
N GLY A 71 1.29 -0.15 -9.50
CA GLY A 71 1.16 0.84 -10.58
C GLY A 71 2.17 0.61 -11.70
N LEU A 72 3.43 0.36 -11.36
CA LEU A 72 4.49 0.16 -12.35
C LEU A 72 4.35 -1.19 -13.09
N MET A 73 3.98 -2.26 -12.36
CA MET A 73 3.74 -3.56 -12.99
C MET A 73 2.50 -3.55 -13.90
N SER A 74 1.42 -2.90 -13.47
CA SER A 74 0.21 -2.71 -14.31
C SER A 74 0.50 -1.90 -15.57
N ALA A 75 1.46 -0.98 -15.54
CA ALA A 75 1.95 -0.25 -16.71
C ALA A 75 2.87 -1.08 -17.63
N GLY A 76 3.13 -2.35 -17.29
CA GLY A 76 3.95 -3.27 -18.08
C GLY A 76 5.46 -3.03 -17.94
N LEU A 77 5.90 -2.50 -16.83
CA LEU A 77 7.32 -2.37 -16.48
C LEU A 77 7.81 -3.64 -15.78
N HIS A 78 9.07 -4.02 -16.03
CA HIS A 78 9.73 -5.07 -15.28
C HIS A 78 10.28 -4.49 -13.99
N LEU A 79 9.62 -4.79 -12.87
CA LEU A 79 9.97 -4.30 -11.55
C LEU A 79 10.76 -5.35 -10.78
N TYR A 80 11.83 -4.89 -10.13
CA TYR A 80 12.70 -5.70 -9.28
C TYR A 80 12.82 -5.04 -7.92
N ARG A 81 12.77 -5.84 -6.86
CA ARG A 81 13.00 -5.40 -5.50
C ARG A 81 14.40 -5.80 -5.05
N ALA A 82 15.17 -4.83 -4.59
CA ALA A 82 16.46 -5.09 -3.99
C ALA A 82 16.30 -5.70 -2.60
N ASP A 83 17.12 -6.72 -2.29
CA ASP A 83 17.18 -7.28 -0.97
C ASP A 83 17.87 -6.30 -0.01
N PRO A 84 17.21 -5.87 1.09
CA PRO A 84 17.78 -4.90 2.03
C PRO A 84 19.14 -5.34 2.60
N TRP A 85 19.34 -6.65 2.80
CA TRP A 85 20.56 -7.22 3.35
C TRP A 85 21.75 -7.20 2.39
N SER A 86 21.47 -7.06 1.10
CA SER A 86 22.50 -6.95 0.05
C SER A 86 22.82 -5.51 -0.34
N LEU A 87 22.09 -4.52 0.21
CA LEU A 87 22.27 -3.12 -0.13
C LEU A 87 23.37 -2.48 0.73
N PRO A 88 24.29 -1.71 0.10
CA PRO A 88 25.25 -0.89 0.85
C PRO A 88 24.53 0.33 1.45
N GLU A 89 24.93 0.73 2.63
CA GLU A 89 24.58 1.99 3.29
C GLU A 89 23.09 2.39 3.19
N ARG A 90 22.26 1.75 3.98
CA ARG A 90 20.85 2.11 4.11
C ARG A 90 20.74 3.36 5.01
N PRO A 91 20.02 4.41 4.58
CA PRO A 91 19.78 5.57 5.43
C PRO A 91 18.90 5.19 6.64
N ALA A 92 19.00 5.92 7.73
CA ALA A 92 18.15 5.71 8.91
C ALA A 92 16.66 5.92 8.59
N PHE A 93 16.36 6.79 7.64
CA PHE A 93 15.02 6.99 7.07
C PHE A 93 15.16 7.31 5.58
N GLY A 94 14.34 6.67 4.76
CA GLY A 94 14.32 6.86 3.32
C GLY A 94 14.72 5.60 2.56
N SER A 95 14.58 5.68 1.26
CA SER A 95 15.04 4.68 0.31
C SER A 95 16.55 4.76 0.16
N VAL A 96 17.17 3.64 -0.19
CA VAL A 96 18.55 3.65 -0.71
C VAL A 96 18.58 4.51 -1.99
N ALA A 97 19.64 5.32 -2.15
CA ALA A 97 19.75 6.24 -3.29
C ALA A 97 19.54 5.52 -4.63
N ALA A 98 18.80 6.14 -5.55
CA ALA A 98 18.43 5.57 -6.84
C ALA A 98 19.64 5.07 -7.64
N LEU A 99 20.75 5.83 -7.63
CA LEU A 99 21.98 5.42 -8.29
C LEU A 99 22.56 4.14 -7.65
N THR A 100 22.56 4.04 -6.33
CA THR A 100 23.06 2.87 -5.62
C THR A 100 22.25 1.63 -5.95
N LEU A 101 20.91 1.73 -5.99
CA LEU A 101 20.01 0.64 -6.40
C LEU A 101 20.34 0.17 -7.82
N ALA A 102 20.45 1.10 -8.76
CA ALA A 102 20.74 0.79 -10.17
C ALA A 102 22.12 0.13 -10.33
N VAL A 103 23.15 0.67 -9.67
CA VAL A 103 24.52 0.14 -9.73
C VAL A 103 24.63 -1.24 -9.08
N THR A 104 23.98 -1.47 -7.94
CA THR A 104 23.99 -2.76 -7.25
C THR A 104 23.37 -3.83 -8.15
N ALA A 105 22.18 -3.57 -8.71
CA ALA A 105 21.50 -4.49 -9.61
C ALA A 105 22.28 -4.76 -10.91
N ALA A 106 23.01 -3.75 -11.44
CA ALA A 106 23.82 -3.91 -12.64
C ALA A 106 25.06 -4.78 -12.38
N ARG A 107 25.69 -4.64 -11.20
CA ARG A 107 26.89 -5.41 -10.82
C ARG A 107 26.59 -6.84 -10.42
N ASP A 108 25.50 -7.04 -9.73
CA ASP A 108 25.06 -8.36 -9.26
C ASP A 108 23.53 -8.47 -9.36
N PRO A 109 23.00 -8.93 -10.50
CA PRO A 109 21.57 -9.13 -10.70
C PRO A 109 20.91 -10.12 -9.71
N ALA A 110 21.70 -10.97 -9.03
CA ALA A 110 21.18 -11.89 -8.02
C ALA A 110 20.77 -11.18 -6.70
N THR A 111 21.15 -9.92 -6.51
CA THR A 111 20.76 -9.10 -5.36
C THR A 111 19.34 -8.53 -5.47
N VAL A 112 18.69 -8.70 -6.62
CA VAL A 112 17.33 -8.20 -6.86
C VAL A 112 16.38 -9.33 -7.26
N VAL A 113 15.16 -9.27 -6.75
CA VAL A 113 14.10 -10.24 -7.04
C VAL A 113 13.07 -9.59 -7.94
N ARG A 114 12.76 -10.24 -9.07
CA ARG A 114 11.70 -9.77 -9.96
C ARG A 114 10.34 -9.91 -9.28
N LEU A 115 9.57 -8.82 -9.24
CA LEU A 115 8.20 -8.85 -8.77
C LEU A 115 7.29 -9.38 -9.88
N GLN A 116 6.33 -10.21 -9.49
CA GLN A 116 5.37 -10.83 -10.41
C GLN A 116 3.98 -10.81 -9.77
N ILE A 117 2.95 -10.68 -10.62
CA ILE A 117 1.57 -10.88 -10.21
C ILE A 117 1.28 -12.37 -10.42
N GLU A 118 1.58 -13.17 -9.42
CA GLU A 118 1.29 -14.61 -9.43
C GLU A 118 0.41 -14.95 -8.23
N SER A 119 -0.57 -15.83 -8.45
CA SER A 119 -1.42 -16.41 -7.39
C SER A 119 -2.05 -15.38 -6.44
N GLY A 120 -2.26 -14.15 -6.90
CA GLY A 120 -2.86 -13.10 -6.08
C GLY A 120 -1.87 -12.30 -5.22
N THR A 121 -0.57 -12.38 -5.45
CA THR A 121 0.39 -11.55 -4.71
C THR A 121 1.29 -10.72 -5.62
N LEU A 122 1.65 -9.53 -5.13
CA LEU A 122 2.55 -8.59 -5.81
C LEU A 122 4.01 -8.70 -5.35
N THR A 123 4.34 -9.69 -4.55
CA THR A 123 5.69 -9.85 -4.00
C THR A 123 6.38 -11.09 -4.55
N GLY A 124 7.63 -10.98 -4.96
CA GLY A 124 8.48 -12.12 -5.28
C GLY A 124 8.94 -12.93 -4.06
N ARG A 125 8.44 -12.62 -2.86
CA ARG A 125 8.75 -13.28 -1.59
C ARG A 125 7.50 -13.86 -0.91
N VAL A 126 6.58 -14.43 -1.69
CA VAL A 126 5.32 -14.98 -1.18
C VAL A 126 5.56 -15.95 -0.02
N ASP A 127 6.43 -16.94 -0.21
CA ASP A 127 6.70 -17.97 0.80
C ASP A 127 7.22 -17.35 2.11
N GLN A 128 8.04 -16.29 2.03
CA GLN A 128 8.57 -15.59 3.21
C GLN A 128 7.49 -14.77 3.91
N LEU A 129 6.59 -14.13 3.16
CA LEU A 129 5.46 -13.42 3.71
C LEU A 129 4.49 -14.36 4.43
N GLU A 130 4.11 -15.46 3.77
CA GLU A 130 3.24 -16.47 4.35
C GLU A 130 3.84 -17.10 5.61
N ALA A 131 5.14 -17.42 5.59
CA ALA A 131 5.83 -17.93 6.77
C ALA A 131 5.85 -16.91 7.92
N ALA A 132 6.17 -15.65 7.66
CA ALA A 132 6.17 -14.59 8.66
C ALA A 132 4.78 -14.36 9.27
N ILE A 133 3.73 -14.41 8.44
CA ILE A 133 2.34 -14.32 8.90
C ILE A 133 1.98 -15.52 9.78
N ALA A 134 2.32 -16.74 9.36
CA ALA A 134 2.05 -17.95 10.14
C ALA A 134 2.77 -17.95 11.49
N GLU A 135 4.03 -17.54 11.53
CA GLU A 135 4.81 -17.40 12.77
C GLU A 135 4.23 -16.34 13.72
N SER A 136 3.47 -15.37 13.20
CA SER A 136 2.87 -14.28 13.97
C SER A 136 1.46 -14.58 14.51
N GLU A 137 0.88 -15.76 14.25
CA GLU A 137 -0.51 -16.06 14.61
C GLU A 137 -0.78 -15.96 16.11
N ASP A 138 0.08 -16.55 16.96
CA ASP A 138 -0.07 -16.48 18.42
C ASP A 138 0.03 -15.04 18.94
N ALA A 139 0.96 -14.24 18.40
CA ALA A 139 1.10 -12.83 18.76
C ALA A 139 -0.08 -11.99 18.28
N THR A 140 -0.63 -12.28 17.10
CA THR A 140 -1.83 -11.64 16.56
C THR A 140 -3.04 -11.94 17.44
N GLU A 141 -3.21 -13.18 17.86
CA GLU A 141 -4.30 -13.59 18.74
C GLU A 141 -4.19 -12.95 20.13
N ALA A 142 -2.97 -12.86 20.69
CA ALA A 142 -2.75 -12.17 21.96
C ALA A 142 -3.12 -10.67 21.87
N LEU A 143 -2.79 -10.01 20.75
CA LEU A 143 -3.21 -8.62 20.50
C LEU A 143 -4.73 -8.49 20.33
N ARG A 144 -5.38 -9.47 19.69
CA ARG A 144 -6.85 -9.50 19.55
C ARG A 144 -7.53 -9.60 20.92
N GLN A 145 -7.08 -10.50 21.78
CA GLN A 145 -7.59 -10.64 23.16
C GLN A 145 -7.35 -9.39 24.01
N ALA A 146 -6.27 -8.65 23.74
CA ALA A 146 -5.99 -7.37 24.37
C ALA A 146 -6.76 -6.18 23.77
N GLY A 147 -7.65 -6.39 22.78
CA GLY A 147 -8.35 -5.32 22.06
C GLY A 147 -7.45 -4.45 21.18
N ARG A 148 -6.27 -4.95 20.78
CA ARG A 148 -5.23 -4.24 20.05
C ARG A 148 -5.04 -4.77 18.62
N CYS A 149 -5.84 -5.72 18.19
CA CYS A 149 -5.91 -6.20 16.83
C CYS A 149 -7.37 -6.43 16.43
N LEU A 150 -7.78 -5.87 15.29
CA LEU A 150 -9.13 -5.98 14.76
C LEU A 150 -9.09 -6.53 13.33
N ALA A 151 -9.56 -7.76 13.12
CA ALA A 151 -9.71 -8.37 11.80
C ALA A 151 -11.18 -8.45 11.36
N HIS A 152 -12.10 -8.42 12.31
CA HIS A 152 -13.55 -8.38 12.11
C HIS A 152 -14.21 -7.91 13.43
N GLY A 153 -15.44 -7.40 13.34
CA GLY A 153 -16.29 -7.13 14.48
C GLY A 153 -17.12 -8.35 14.92
N SER A 154 -18.11 -8.09 15.76
CA SER A 154 -19.04 -9.12 16.27
C SER A 154 -19.80 -9.80 15.12
N ARG A 155 -19.94 -11.12 15.24
CA ARG A 155 -20.73 -11.96 14.28
C ARG A 155 -22.24 -11.92 14.54
N GLU A 156 -22.68 -11.25 15.58
CA GLU A 156 -24.10 -11.15 15.93
C GLU A 156 -24.81 -10.02 15.16
N HIS A 157 -24.06 -9.01 14.73
CA HIS A 157 -24.60 -7.81 14.11
C HIS A 157 -24.27 -7.75 12.60
N ARG A 158 -25.28 -7.51 11.76
CA ARG A 158 -25.10 -7.31 10.32
C ARG A 158 -24.55 -5.89 10.01
N VAL A 159 -23.42 -5.57 10.61
CA VAL A 159 -22.66 -4.34 10.38
C VAL A 159 -21.33 -4.73 9.77
N VAL A 160 -20.88 -4.04 8.73
CA VAL A 160 -19.60 -4.29 8.06
C VAL A 160 -18.81 -3.00 7.91
N ALA A 161 -17.49 -3.10 7.79
CA ALA A 161 -16.63 -1.97 7.47
C ALA A 161 -16.09 -2.10 6.04
N LEU A 162 -16.33 -1.07 5.22
CA LEU A 162 -15.60 -0.88 3.97
C LEU A 162 -14.27 -0.19 4.29
N THR A 163 -13.18 -0.76 3.84
CA THR A 163 -11.85 -0.21 4.07
C THR A 163 -11.07 -0.09 2.76
N PHE A 164 -10.30 1.00 2.63
CA PHE A 164 -9.53 1.31 1.43
C PHE A 164 -8.08 1.60 1.81
N ASP A 165 -7.14 0.98 1.12
CA ASP A 165 -5.71 1.10 1.36
C ASP A 165 -5.00 1.87 0.23
N ASP A 166 -3.79 2.34 0.50
CA ASP A 166 -2.84 2.95 -0.42
C ASP A 166 -3.13 4.39 -0.87
N GLY A 167 -4.31 4.93 -0.56
CA GLY A 167 -4.66 6.31 -0.92
C GLY A 167 -4.02 7.38 -0.04
N PRO A 168 -4.45 8.63 -0.25
CA PRO A 168 -5.31 9.11 -1.34
C PRO A 168 -4.60 9.12 -2.70
N ASN A 169 -5.31 8.72 -3.75
CA ASN A 169 -4.76 8.66 -5.11
C ASN A 169 -5.80 9.12 -6.16
N PRO A 170 -5.79 10.41 -6.58
CA PRO A 170 -6.66 10.89 -7.65
C PRO A 170 -6.41 10.17 -8.99
N PRO A 171 -7.46 9.93 -9.81
CA PRO A 171 -8.85 10.31 -9.59
C PRO A 171 -9.67 9.28 -8.81
N TYR A 172 -9.08 8.15 -8.40
CA TYR A 172 -9.80 7.00 -7.87
C TYR A 172 -10.41 7.28 -6.51
N THR A 173 -9.63 7.84 -5.58
CA THR A 173 -10.12 8.25 -4.26
C THR A 173 -11.32 9.19 -4.39
N GLY A 174 -11.26 10.19 -5.28
CA GLY A 174 -12.38 11.10 -5.53
C GLY A 174 -13.64 10.38 -6.00
N ARG A 175 -13.53 9.42 -6.93
CA ARG A 175 -14.65 8.61 -7.42
C ARG A 175 -15.27 7.72 -6.34
N ILE A 176 -14.42 7.12 -5.50
CA ILE A 176 -14.86 6.29 -4.36
C ILE A 176 -15.63 7.17 -3.36
N LEU A 177 -15.10 8.34 -3.01
CA LEU A 177 -15.79 9.31 -2.14
C LEU A 177 -17.14 9.77 -2.70
N ASP A 178 -17.24 10.01 -4.02
CA ASP A 178 -18.49 10.35 -4.67
C ASP A 178 -19.56 9.25 -4.54
N VAL A 179 -19.14 7.97 -4.60
CA VAL A 179 -20.04 6.83 -4.39
C VAL A 179 -20.45 6.74 -2.93
N LEU A 180 -19.50 6.78 -1.99
CA LEU A 180 -19.78 6.71 -0.55
C LEU A 180 -20.71 7.82 -0.10
N ASP A 181 -20.52 9.04 -0.61
CA ASP A 181 -21.40 10.19 -0.34
C ASP A 181 -22.82 9.96 -0.89
N ARG A 182 -22.96 9.45 -2.11
CA ARG A 182 -24.27 9.14 -2.72
C ARG A 182 -25.10 8.17 -1.86
N TYR A 183 -24.46 7.15 -1.30
CA TYR A 183 -25.13 6.15 -0.48
C TYR A 183 -25.12 6.46 1.02
N GLN A 184 -24.48 7.56 1.44
CA GLN A 184 -24.28 7.96 2.84
C GLN A 184 -23.62 6.83 3.68
N VAL A 185 -22.61 6.19 3.11
CA VAL A 185 -21.91 5.06 3.72
C VAL A 185 -20.58 5.52 4.30
N PRO A 186 -20.36 5.34 5.61
CA PRO A 186 -19.04 5.61 6.22
C PRO A 186 -18.03 4.52 5.82
N ALA A 187 -16.76 4.91 5.75
CA ALA A 187 -15.65 4.01 5.44
C ALA A 187 -14.40 4.35 6.27
N THR A 188 -13.39 3.46 6.22
CA THR A 188 -12.07 3.69 6.79
C THR A 188 -11.03 3.67 5.68
N PHE A 189 -10.16 4.69 5.65
CA PHE A 189 -9.08 4.82 4.68
C PHE A 189 -7.74 4.68 5.38
N PHE A 190 -6.94 3.70 4.98
CA PHE A 190 -5.57 3.51 5.44
C PHE A 190 -4.63 4.23 4.49
N CYS A 191 -4.23 5.44 4.88
CA CYS A 191 -3.50 6.34 4.00
C CYS A 191 -1.99 6.13 4.08
N VAL A 192 -1.34 6.10 2.91
CA VAL A 192 0.11 6.16 2.78
C VAL A 192 0.57 7.61 2.96
N GLY A 193 1.53 7.85 3.84
CA GLY A 193 1.94 9.20 4.23
C GLY A 193 2.40 10.09 3.07
N LEU A 194 3.17 9.55 2.11
CA LEU A 194 3.56 10.28 0.90
C LEU A 194 2.36 10.72 0.06
N HIS A 195 1.31 9.90 -0.01
CA HIS A 195 0.07 10.24 -0.71
C HIS A 195 -0.76 11.26 0.08
N ALA A 196 -0.84 11.11 1.40
CA ALA A 196 -1.50 12.06 2.28
C ALA A 196 -0.86 13.46 2.16
N LEU A 197 0.47 13.53 2.14
CA LEU A 197 1.21 14.78 1.91
C LEU A 197 0.97 15.37 0.52
N ALA A 198 0.81 14.53 -0.50
CA ALA A 198 0.67 14.98 -1.89
C ALA A 198 -0.77 15.40 -2.27
N HIS A 199 -1.80 14.89 -1.57
CA HIS A 199 -3.21 14.97 -1.96
C HIS A 199 -4.08 15.44 -0.79
N HIS A 200 -3.78 16.63 -0.27
CA HIS A 200 -4.49 17.23 0.88
C HIS A 200 -5.98 17.44 0.63
N GLU A 201 -6.40 17.68 -0.62
CA GLU A 201 -7.81 17.92 -0.96
C GLU A 201 -8.66 16.67 -0.73
N GLU A 202 -8.19 15.51 -1.20
CA GLU A 202 -8.87 14.23 -0.99
C GLU A 202 -8.90 13.86 0.50
N LEU A 203 -7.78 14.07 1.20
CA LEU A 203 -7.70 13.81 2.64
C LEU A 203 -8.67 14.70 3.43
N SER A 204 -8.78 15.97 3.07
CA SER A 204 -9.74 16.90 3.65
C SER A 204 -11.20 16.49 3.37
N ARG A 205 -11.49 15.99 2.16
CA ARG A 205 -12.81 15.45 1.81
C ARG A 205 -13.16 14.22 2.65
N MET A 206 -12.23 13.28 2.84
CA MET A 206 -12.43 12.11 3.69
C MET A 206 -12.84 12.53 5.12
N ALA A 207 -12.09 13.47 5.71
CA ALA A 207 -12.35 13.97 7.04
C ALA A 207 -13.71 14.70 7.14
N ALA A 208 -13.99 15.59 6.19
CA ALA A 208 -15.24 16.37 6.15
C ALA A 208 -16.48 15.48 5.96
N ALA A 209 -16.36 14.38 5.22
CA ALA A 209 -17.42 13.39 5.04
C ALA A 209 -17.58 12.43 6.24
N GLY A 210 -16.75 12.55 7.27
CA GLY A 210 -16.83 11.73 8.49
C GLY A 210 -16.25 10.32 8.34
N HIS A 211 -15.48 10.06 7.29
CA HIS A 211 -14.72 8.82 7.17
C HIS A 211 -13.62 8.75 8.21
N GLN A 212 -13.23 7.54 8.60
CA GLN A 212 -12.06 7.31 9.44
C GLN A 212 -10.80 7.33 8.56
N ILE A 213 -9.80 8.10 8.97
CA ILE A 213 -8.47 8.09 8.38
C ILE A 213 -7.56 7.33 9.31
N ALA A 214 -6.79 6.40 8.78
CA ALA A 214 -5.90 5.50 9.49
C ALA A 214 -4.52 5.45 8.82
N ASN A 215 -3.55 4.90 9.53
CA ASN A 215 -2.16 4.88 9.11
C ASN A 215 -1.83 3.62 8.28
N HIS A 216 -1.16 3.80 7.13
CA HIS A 216 -0.66 2.72 6.29
C HIS A 216 0.84 2.84 5.99
N THR A 217 1.61 3.39 6.95
CA THR A 217 3.03 3.74 6.81
C THR A 217 3.27 4.94 5.89
N TRP A 218 4.52 5.43 5.89
CA TRP A 218 4.91 6.55 5.02
C TRP A 218 5.05 6.15 3.55
N SER A 219 5.69 5.00 3.28
CA SER A 219 6.11 4.58 1.93
C SER A 219 5.72 3.17 1.54
N HIS A 220 4.80 2.53 2.30
CA HIS A 220 4.32 1.18 2.05
C HIS A 220 5.43 0.11 2.04
N PRO A 221 6.31 0.04 3.08
CA PRO A 221 7.39 -0.92 3.15
C PRO A 221 6.92 -2.33 3.53
N TYR A 222 7.75 -3.34 3.23
CA TYR A 222 7.61 -4.66 3.82
C TYR A 222 8.14 -4.62 5.27
N LEU A 223 7.26 -4.71 6.25
CA LEU A 223 7.60 -4.44 7.66
C LEU A 223 8.68 -5.34 8.27
N PRO A 224 8.75 -6.67 7.95
CA PRO A 224 9.82 -7.53 8.48
C PRO A 224 11.24 -7.09 8.08
N ASP A 225 11.38 -6.25 7.05
CA ASP A 225 12.66 -5.72 6.61
C ASP A 225 13.09 -4.45 7.36
N LEU A 226 12.22 -3.91 8.24
CA LEU A 226 12.48 -2.69 8.99
C LEU A 226 13.06 -2.98 10.37
N SER A 227 13.90 -2.07 10.86
CA SER A 227 14.20 -1.96 12.27
C SER A 227 13.04 -1.29 13.03
N ARG A 228 13.02 -1.43 14.35
CA ARG A 228 12.04 -0.76 15.21
C ARG A 228 12.02 0.76 15.02
N THR A 229 13.18 1.38 14.84
CA THR A 229 13.28 2.84 14.63
C THR A 229 12.70 3.23 13.28
N GLU A 230 13.01 2.51 12.22
CA GLU A 230 12.46 2.77 10.89
C GLU A 230 10.94 2.62 10.87
N LEU A 231 10.39 1.60 11.53
CA LEU A 231 8.94 1.44 11.65
C LEU A 231 8.31 2.62 12.41
N ALA A 232 8.89 3.02 13.54
CA ALA A 232 8.41 4.17 14.30
C ALA A 232 8.42 5.46 13.48
N ASP A 233 9.47 5.71 12.69
CA ASP A 233 9.57 6.87 11.81
C ASP A 233 8.54 6.82 10.67
N GLN A 234 8.28 5.65 10.09
CA GLN A 234 7.24 5.44 9.07
C GLN A 234 5.85 5.82 9.61
N LEU A 235 5.54 5.40 10.84
CA LEU A 235 4.25 5.69 11.47
C LEU A 235 4.14 7.17 11.85
N ALA A 236 5.13 7.71 12.55
CA ALA A 236 5.10 9.09 13.04
C ALA A 236 4.95 10.11 11.92
N ARG A 237 5.70 9.96 10.82
CA ARG A 237 5.59 10.89 9.67
C ARG A 237 4.24 10.82 8.97
N THR A 238 3.62 9.64 8.92
CA THR A 238 2.27 9.49 8.38
C THR A 238 1.25 10.16 9.27
N ASP A 239 1.34 9.94 10.59
CA ASP A 239 0.47 10.57 11.58
C ASP A 239 0.60 12.11 11.50
N ASP A 240 1.81 12.65 11.39
CA ASP A 240 2.06 14.08 11.24
C ASP A 240 1.44 14.64 9.96
N ALA A 241 1.60 13.95 8.82
CA ALA A 241 1.03 14.37 7.54
C ALA A 241 -0.51 14.40 7.58
N VAL A 242 -1.13 13.40 8.20
CA VAL A 242 -2.59 13.35 8.40
C VAL A 242 -3.03 14.46 9.36
N ALA A 243 -2.35 14.61 10.51
CA ALA A 243 -2.70 15.61 11.51
C ALA A 243 -2.66 17.05 10.99
N GLN A 244 -1.71 17.37 10.12
CA GLN A 244 -1.61 18.68 9.48
C GLN A 244 -2.87 19.07 8.68
N VAL A 245 -3.57 18.09 8.11
CA VAL A 245 -4.75 18.31 7.28
C VAL A 245 -6.03 18.24 8.09
N VAL A 246 -6.15 17.24 8.97
CA VAL A 246 -7.40 17.00 9.72
C VAL A 246 -7.46 17.73 11.06
N GLY A 247 -6.33 18.29 11.52
CA GLY A 247 -6.28 19.10 12.77
C GLY A 247 -6.53 18.30 14.04
N ALA A 248 -6.32 16.98 14.03
CA ALA A 248 -6.50 16.08 15.15
C ALA A 248 -5.21 15.30 15.44
N GLU A 249 -5.14 14.67 16.62
CA GLU A 249 -4.06 13.69 16.87
C GLU A 249 -4.08 12.61 15.79
N GLY A 250 -2.87 12.15 15.38
CA GLY A 250 -2.70 11.13 14.35
C GLY A 250 -3.45 9.82 14.67
N PRO A 251 -3.77 9.04 13.64
CA PRO A 251 -4.57 7.83 13.79
C PRO A 251 -3.81 6.77 14.60
N ARG A 252 -4.47 6.15 15.58
CA ARG A 252 -3.91 4.99 16.30
C ARG A 252 -4.19 3.67 15.61
N LEU A 253 -5.11 3.65 14.65
CA LEU A 253 -5.41 2.48 13.84
C LEU A 253 -4.40 2.39 12.70
N PHE A 254 -3.77 1.24 12.58
CA PHE A 254 -2.69 0.97 11.65
C PHE A 254 -2.92 -0.33 10.91
N ARG A 255 -2.80 -0.34 9.60
CA ARG A 255 -2.79 -1.58 8.81
C ARG A 255 -1.40 -1.82 8.24
N PRO A 256 -0.82 -3.03 8.49
CA PRO A 256 0.46 -3.40 7.91
C PRO A 256 0.36 -3.51 6.38
N PRO A 257 1.25 -2.87 5.60
CA PRO A 257 1.40 -3.13 4.18
C PRO A 257 1.51 -4.64 3.89
N TYR A 258 0.78 -5.13 2.88
CA TYR A 258 0.71 -6.56 2.52
C TYR A 258 0.17 -7.47 3.64
N GLY A 259 -0.36 -6.96 4.73
CA GLY A 259 -0.60 -7.69 5.97
C GLY A 259 0.68 -8.22 6.63
N SER A 260 1.84 -7.72 6.21
CA SER A 260 3.16 -8.21 6.62
C SER A 260 3.42 -7.95 8.10
N ARG A 261 3.78 -9.00 8.83
CA ARG A 261 4.04 -8.93 10.26
C ARG A 261 4.91 -10.09 10.72
N THR A 262 5.62 -9.88 11.82
CA THR A 262 6.28 -10.90 12.63
C THR A 262 5.90 -10.70 14.08
N PRO A 263 6.13 -11.66 14.99
CA PRO A 263 5.90 -11.46 16.42
C PRO A 263 6.62 -10.20 16.96
N GLU A 264 7.81 -9.94 16.45
CA GLU A 264 8.64 -8.80 16.84
C GLU A 264 8.02 -7.46 16.37
N VAL A 265 7.60 -7.37 15.09
CA VAL A 265 6.90 -6.21 14.54
C VAL A 265 5.62 -5.93 15.31
N LEU A 266 4.82 -6.94 15.64
CA LEU A 266 3.61 -6.80 16.43
C LEU A 266 3.89 -6.28 17.84
N SER A 267 4.99 -6.73 18.46
CA SER A 267 5.44 -6.22 19.76
C SER A 267 5.79 -4.73 19.69
N TRP A 268 6.53 -4.30 18.66
CA TRP A 268 6.88 -2.88 18.47
C TRP A 268 5.65 -1.99 18.26
N LEU A 269 4.68 -2.47 17.48
CA LEU A 269 3.40 -1.77 17.25
C LEU A 269 2.60 -1.63 18.55
N ALA A 270 2.56 -2.70 19.36
CA ALA A 270 1.92 -2.69 20.66
C ALA A 270 2.57 -1.69 21.62
N ASP A 271 3.88 -1.68 21.73
CA ASP A 271 4.64 -0.74 22.56
C ASP A 271 4.40 0.72 22.10
N GLY A 272 4.30 0.97 20.81
CA GLY A 272 4.02 2.27 20.21
C GLY A 272 2.56 2.75 20.38
N GLY A 273 1.68 1.92 20.94
CA GLY A 273 0.27 2.30 21.18
C GLY A 273 -0.63 2.10 19.95
N SER A 274 -0.17 1.48 18.84
CA SER A 274 -0.97 1.24 17.65
C SER A 274 -1.97 0.11 17.85
N THR A 275 -3.15 0.21 17.26
CA THR A 275 -4.10 -0.89 17.09
C THR A 275 -3.96 -1.44 15.68
N VAL A 276 -3.68 -2.74 15.57
CA VAL A 276 -3.47 -3.41 14.26
C VAL A 276 -4.81 -3.70 13.62
N ALA A 277 -4.99 -3.26 12.37
CA ALA A 277 -6.16 -3.53 11.55
C ALA A 277 -5.81 -4.60 10.50
N LEU A 278 -6.56 -5.67 10.49
CA LEU A 278 -6.53 -6.70 9.44
C LEU A 278 -7.89 -6.74 8.73
N TRP A 279 -8.17 -7.82 8.00
CA TRP A 279 -9.40 -8.02 7.25
C TRP A 279 -9.79 -9.50 7.23
N ASP A 280 -11.01 -9.78 6.84
CA ASP A 280 -11.53 -11.14 6.63
C ASP A 280 -12.26 -11.31 5.28
N VAL A 281 -12.35 -10.23 4.48
CA VAL A 281 -12.85 -10.25 3.11
C VAL A 281 -11.88 -9.55 2.20
N GLU A 282 -11.37 -10.26 1.17
CA GLU A 282 -10.42 -9.75 0.19
C GLU A 282 -10.85 -10.15 -1.22
N PRO A 283 -11.26 -9.19 -2.07
CA PRO A 283 -11.67 -9.45 -3.45
C PRO A 283 -10.51 -9.46 -4.45
N PHE A 284 -9.27 -9.20 -4.03
CA PHE A 284 -8.10 -9.02 -4.89
C PHE A 284 -8.31 -7.95 -5.98
N ASP A 285 -8.92 -6.83 -5.62
CA ASP A 285 -9.24 -5.73 -6.53
C ASP A 285 -8.00 -5.12 -7.18
N TRP A 286 -6.88 -5.15 -6.48
CA TRP A 286 -5.56 -4.71 -6.97
C TRP A 286 -5.04 -5.55 -8.17
N ALA A 287 -5.51 -6.79 -8.35
CA ALA A 287 -5.17 -7.66 -9.48
C ALA A 287 -6.03 -7.39 -10.74
N LEU A 288 -6.96 -6.44 -10.67
CA LEU A 288 -7.85 -6.03 -11.77
C LEU A 288 -8.70 -7.18 -12.36
N PRO A 289 -9.44 -7.94 -11.53
CA PRO A 289 -10.20 -9.11 -11.97
C PRO A 289 -11.51 -8.76 -12.70
N GLY A 290 -11.88 -7.49 -12.76
CA GLY A 290 -13.14 -6.96 -13.27
C GLY A 290 -14.12 -6.55 -12.17
N ALA A 291 -14.88 -5.46 -12.37
CA ALA A 291 -15.79 -4.91 -11.39
C ALA A 291 -16.85 -5.91 -10.90
N ASP A 292 -17.41 -6.72 -11.82
CA ASP A 292 -18.39 -7.77 -11.47
C ASP A 292 -17.76 -8.88 -10.62
N ALA A 293 -16.48 -9.22 -10.85
CA ALA A 293 -15.77 -10.23 -10.07
C ALA A 293 -15.48 -9.72 -8.65
N ILE A 294 -15.06 -8.47 -8.51
CA ILE A 294 -14.87 -7.78 -7.22
C ILE A 294 -16.19 -7.80 -6.42
N THR A 295 -17.29 -7.35 -7.04
CA THR A 295 -18.61 -7.32 -6.41
C THR A 295 -19.04 -8.71 -5.94
N ARG A 296 -18.96 -9.70 -6.81
CA ARG A 296 -19.33 -11.08 -6.48
C ARG A 296 -18.51 -11.63 -5.33
N SER A 297 -17.19 -11.50 -5.39
CA SER A 297 -16.25 -11.97 -4.37
C SER A 297 -16.57 -11.38 -3.00
N ILE A 298 -16.80 -10.08 -2.90
CA ILE A 298 -17.18 -9.42 -1.65
C ILE A 298 -18.51 -9.97 -1.13
N LEU A 299 -19.53 -10.04 -1.99
CA LEU A 299 -20.84 -10.49 -1.57
C LEU A 299 -20.87 -11.97 -1.12
N GLU A 300 -20.03 -12.82 -1.69
CA GLU A 300 -19.92 -14.24 -1.31
C GLU A 300 -19.17 -14.45 0.01
N GLN A 301 -18.13 -13.66 0.28
CA GLN A 301 -17.29 -13.80 1.46
C GLN A 301 -17.88 -13.10 2.70
N THR A 302 -18.67 -12.03 2.52
CA THR A 302 -19.11 -11.16 3.62
C THR A 302 -20.00 -11.91 4.62
N ARG A 303 -19.68 -11.73 5.90
CA ARG A 303 -20.40 -12.19 7.09
C ARG A 303 -20.69 -11.01 8.01
N PRO A 304 -21.60 -11.14 9.00
CA PRO A 304 -21.76 -10.13 10.03
C PRO A 304 -20.40 -9.75 10.65
N GLY A 305 -20.14 -8.48 10.85
CA GLY A 305 -18.90 -7.96 11.39
C GLY A 305 -17.71 -7.91 10.42
N SER A 306 -17.87 -8.29 9.14
CA SER A 306 -16.73 -8.32 8.21
C SER A 306 -16.04 -6.97 8.03
N VAL A 307 -14.71 -7.02 7.93
CA VAL A 307 -13.84 -5.95 7.47
C VAL A 307 -13.43 -6.27 6.03
N ILE A 308 -13.88 -5.44 5.09
CA ILE A 308 -13.70 -5.64 3.65
C ILE A 308 -12.50 -4.82 3.18
N LEU A 309 -11.45 -5.48 2.72
CA LEU A 309 -10.28 -4.85 2.12
C LEU A 309 -10.57 -4.50 0.67
N MET A 310 -10.35 -3.26 0.32
CA MET A 310 -10.24 -2.74 -1.04
C MET A 310 -9.11 -1.72 -1.09
N HIS A 311 -8.84 -1.15 -2.27
CA HIS A 311 -7.78 -0.18 -2.45
C HIS A 311 -8.29 1.06 -3.20
N ASP A 312 -7.82 2.25 -2.79
CA ASP A 312 -8.05 3.51 -3.51
C ASP A 312 -6.75 4.10 -4.09
N GLY A 313 -5.61 3.43 -3.80
CA GLY A 313 -4.28 3.79 -4.30
C GLY A 313 -3.45 2.59 -4.78
N GLY A 314 -2.16 2.81 -5.00
CA GLY A 314 -1.20 1.77 -5.37
C GLY A 314 -1.32 1.25 -6.82
N GLY A 315 -2.10 1.89 -7.69
CA GLY A 315 -2.25 1.49 -9.10
C GLY A 315 -3.55 1.94 -9.73
N ASP A 316 -4.01 1.25 -10.79
CA ASP A 316 -5.33 1.47 -11.39
C ASP A 316 -6.42 0.90 -10.48
N ARG A 317 -7.32 1.76 -10.00
CA ARG A 317 -8.46 1.41 -9.13
C ARG A 317 -9.80 1.74 -9.77
N SER A 318 -9.80 1.84 -11.11
CA SER A 318 -11.02 2.09 -11.87
C SER A 318 -12.09 1.02 -11.62
N GLN A 319 -11.69 -0.26 -11.55
CA GLN A 319 -12.59 -1.38 -11.30
C GLN A 319 -13.12 -1.40 -9.87
N THR A 320 -12.32 -1.01 -8.88
CA THR A 320 -12.75 -0.85 -7.49
C THR A 320 -13.84 0.22 -7.39
N ALA A 321 -13.61 1.40 -7.99
CA ALA A 321 -14.59 2.48 -8.02
C ALA A 321 -15.88 2.10 -8.77
N GLU A 322 -15.75 1.31 -9.85
CA GLU A 322 -16.91 0.81 -10.64
C GLU A 322 -17.70 -0.27 -9.87
N ALA A 323 -17.04 -1.15 -9.13
CA ALA A 323 -17.67 -2.22 -8.35
C ALA A 323 -18.44 -1.69 -7.13
N LEU A 324 -17.98 -0.59 -6.53
CA LEU A 324 -18.45 -0.12 -5.22
C LEU A 324 -19.97 0.10 -5.12
N PRO A 325 -20.69 0.69 -6.11
CA PRO A 325 -22.15 0.77 -6.07
C PRO A 325 -22.81 -0.60 -5.91
N GLY A 326 -22.39 -1.59 -6.72
CA GLY A 326 -22.95 -2.95 -6.66
C GLY A 326 -22.66 -3.66 -5.35
N VAL A 327 -21.50 -3.42 -4.75
CA VAL A 327 -21.12 -3.92 -3.41
C VAL A 327 -22.07 -3.35 -2.36
N ILE A 328 -22.25 -2.02 -2.34
CA ILE A 328 -23.11 -1.35 -1.34
C ILE A 328 -24.57 -1.81 -1.49
N GLU A 329 -25.12 -1.77 -2.70
CA GLU A 329 -26.50 -2.19 -2.97
C GLU A 329 -26.73 -3.67 -2.61
N GLY A 330 -25.79 -4.54 -2.98
CA GLY A 330 -25.87 -5.96 -2.68
C GLY A 330 -25.82 -6.27 -1.19
N LEU A 331 -25.02 -5.54 -0.41
CA LEU A 331 -24.94 -5.68 1.04
C LEU A 331 -26.20 -5.11 1.73
N LEU A 332 -26.69 -3.93 1.30
CA LEU A 332 -27.93 -3.36 1.80
C LEU A 332 -29.12 -4.31 1.56
N ALA A 333 -29.23 -4.89 0.36
CA ALA A 333 -30.27 -5.86 0.02
C ALA A 333 -30.24 -7.14 0.90
N ARG A 334 -29.08 -7.46 1.47
CA ARG A 334 -28.90 -8.57 2.43
C ARG A 334 -29.09 -8.15 3.89
N GLY A 335 -29.50 -6.89 4.13
CA GLY A 335 -29.77 -6.34 5.46
C GLY A 335 -28.53 -5.95 6.25
N TYR A 336 -27.40 -5.72 5.58
CA TYR A 336 -26.23 -5.14 6.23
C TYR A 336 -26.33 -3.62 6.34
N SER A 337 -25.73 -3.07 7.38
CA SER A 337 -25.40 -1.66 7.54
C SER A 337 -23.88 -1.48 7.58
N PHE A 338 -23.44 -0.23 7.45
CA PHE A 338 -22.02 0.10 7.36
C PHE A 338 -21.58 0.93 8.57
N ALA A 339 -20.37 0.68 9.02
CA ALA A 339 -19.70 1.47 10.05
C ALA A 339 -18.23 1.70 9.68
N ARG A 340 -17.64 2.73 10.27
CA ARG A 340 -16.18 2.84 10.30
C ARG A 340 -15.62 1.71 11.15
N MET A 341 -14.35 1.36 10.91
CA MET A 341 -13.72 0.25 11.61
C MET A 341 -13.63 0.46 13.13
N ASP A 342 -13.43 1.72 13.57
CA ASP A 342 -13.42 2.09 15.00
C ASP A 342 -14.81 2.04 15.68
N GLN A 343 -15.87 1.87 14.90
CA GLN A 343 -17.25 1.80 15.35
C GLN A 343 -17.89 0.43 15.14
N LEU A 344 -17.13 -0.54 14.61
CA LEU A 344 -17.64 -1.90 14.51
C LEU A 344 -17.96 -2.46 15.89
N PRO A 345 -19.17 -3.04 16.09
CA PRO A 345 -19.47 -3.77 17.31
C PRO A 345 -18.43 -4.88 17.52
N THR A 346 -17.90 -5.00 18.72
CA THR A 346 -17.03 -6.11 19.16
C THR A 346 -17.75 -6.95 20.17
N ASP A 347 -17.38 -8.22 20.31
CA ASP A 347 -17.96 -9.14 21.29
C ASP A 347 -17.50 -8.80 22.71
#